data_3aec4473ab3206cf53570c556ca36472
#
_entry.id   3aec4473ab3206cf53570c556ca36472
#
_cell.length_a   1.000
_cell.length_b   1.000
_cell.length_c   1.000
_cell.angle_alpha   90.00
_cell.angle_beta   90.00
_cell.angle_gamma   90.00
#
_symmetry.space_group_name_H-M   'P 1'
#
loop_
_entity.id
_entity.type
_entity.pdbx_description
1 polymer ?
#
loop_
_entity_poly.entity_id
_entity_poly.type
_entity_poly.pdbx_seq_one_letter_code
_entity_poly.pdbx_strand_id
1 'polypeptide(L)'
;MSILNGPIIEAVNSQNPKKIVIFCHGYGADGNDLISLANYFQPTLPDAVFLSPNAPEKCGMNPMGYQWFDFQSGDPATIWKGVLTAADTLNNFIDEQLEHYNLTDQDLALIGFGLLRPT
;
A
#
# COMPACT_ATOMS: atom_id res chain seq x y z
N MET A 1 12.60 -7.00 7.80
CA MET A 1 11.18 -7.33 7.89
C MET A 1 10.34 -6.06 7.82
N SER A 2 9.30 -6.08 7.03
CA SER A 2 8.46 -4.90 6.88
C SER A 2 7.64 -4.63 8.14
N ILE A 3 7.44 -3.35 8.43
CA ILE A 3 6.57 -2.93 9.52
C ILE A 3 5.11 -2.73 9.06
N LEU A 4 4.87 -2.85 7.75
CA LEU A 4 3.52 -2.66 7.23
C LEU A 4 2.70 -3.93 7.33
N ASN A 5 1.44 -3.79 7.72
CA ASN A 5 0.50 -4.88 7.72
C ASN A 5 -0.87 -4.37 7.31
N GLY A 6 -1.74 -5.27 6.92
CA GLY A 6 -3.08 -4.92 6.48
C GLY A 6 -3.74 -6.10 5.80
N PRO A 7 -4.97 -5.91 5.32
CA PRO A 7 -5.72 -7.01 4.72
C PRO A 7 -5.11 -7.49 3.40
N ILE A 8 -5.34 -8.78 3.13
CA ILE A 8 -4.86 -9.46 1.94
C ILE A 8 -6.03 -10.25 1.36
N ILE A 9 -6.19 -10.19 0.03
CA ILE A 9 -7.10 -11.06 -0.66
C ILE A 9 -6.28 -11.93 -1.61
N GLU A 10 -6.31 -13.24 -1.39
CA GLU A 10 -5.51 -14.19 -2.14
C GLU A 10 -6.01 -14.32 -3.58
N ALA A 11 -5.14 -14.79 -4.46
CA ALA A 11 -5.50 -15.06 -5.85
C ALA A 11 -6.59 -16.13 -5.91
N VAL A 12 -7.56 -15.91 -6.80
CA VAL A 12 -8.70 -16.83 -6.93
C VAL A 12 -8.28 -18.18 -7.50
N ASN A 13 -7.41 -18.15 -8.51
CA ASN A 13 -7.07 -19.34 -9.29
C ASN A 13 -5.86 -20.09 -8.78
N SER A 14 -5.08 -19.51 -7.90
CA SER A 14 -3.78 -20.11 -7.60
C SER A 14 -3.30 -19.75 -6.21
N GLN A 15 -2.68 -20.71 -5.54
CA GLN A 15 -1.97 -20.45 -4.29
C GLN A 15 -0.62 -19.76 -4.56
N ASN A 16 -0.18 -19.81 -5.83
CA ASN A 16 1.03 -19.14 -6.26
C ASN A 16 0.64 -18.02 -7.21
N PRO A 17 0.36 -16.82 -6.69
CA PRO A 17 -0.10 -15.72 -7.54
C PRO A 17 0.97 -15.36 -8.56
N LYS A 18 0.55 -14.87 -9.70
CA LYS A 18 1.42 -14.43 -10.78
C LYS A 18 1.53 -12.91 -10.86
N LYS A 19 0.68 -12.22 -10.13
CA LYS A 19 0.65 -10.76 -10.09
C LYS A 19 0.38 -10.30 -8.67
N ILE A 20 0.91 -9.12 -8.34
CA ILE A 20 0.65 -8.47 -7.06
C ILE A 20 0.04 -7.10 -7.34
N VAL A 21 -1.07 -6.79 -6.69
CA VAL A 21 -1.66 -5.46 -6.72
C VAL A 21 -1.65 -4.91 -5.31
N ILE A 22 -1.04 -3.75 -5.13
CA ILE A 22 -0.94 -3.11 -3.82
C ILE A 22 -1.75 -1.82 -3.86
N PHE A 23 -2.70 -1.70 -2.92
CA PHE A 23 -3.48 -0.48 -2.73
C PHE A 23 -2.84 0.37 -1.64
N CYS A 24 -2.60 1.63 -1.94
CA CYS A 24 -2.05 2.58 -0.97
C CYS A 24 -3.13 3.58 -0.62
N HIS A 25 -3.63 3.52 0.61
CA HIS A 25 -4.73 4.39 1.04
C HIS A 25 -4.29 5.84 1.21
N GLY A 26 -5.28 6.74 1.26
CA GLY A 26 -5.03 8.15 1.47
C GLY A 26 -4.83 8.49 2.93
N TYR A 27 -4.53 9.75 3.19
CA TYR A 27 -4.30 10.28 4.53
C TYR A 27 -5.55 10.10 5.40
N GLY A 28 -5.37 9.53 6.57
CA GLY A 28 -6.47 9.34 7.52
C GLY A 28 -7.32 8.11 7.27
N ALA A 29 -7.02 7.34 6.22
CA ALA A 29 -7.73 6.11 5.91
C ALA A 29 -6.95 4.90 6.43
N ASP A 30 -7.32 3.72 5.99
CA ASP A 30 -6.60 2.49 6.31
C ASP A 30 -6.74 1.48 5.18
N GLY A 31 -6.06 0.34 5.32
CA GLY A 31 -6.09 -0.70 4.30
C GLY A 31 -7.48 -1.30 4.10
N ASN A 32 -8.30 -1.32 5.14
CA ASN A 32 -9.65 -1.88 5.04
C ASN A 32 -10.55 -1.06 4.12
N ASP A 33 -10.27 0.23 3.97
CA ASP A 33 -11.06 1.10 3.10
C ASP A 33 -10.92 0.71 1.64
N LEU A 34 -9.78 0.16 1.25
CA LEU A 34 -9.48 -0.11 -0.15
C LEU A 34 -9.54 -1.57 -0.54
N ILE A 35 -9.43 -2.48 0.42
CA ILE A 35 -9.29 -3.91 0.08
C ILE A 35 -10.49 -4.43 -0.71
N SER A 36 -11.67 -3.88 -0.49
CA SER A 36 -12.87 -4.29 -1.22
C SER A 36 -12.79 -4.01 -2.72
N LEU A 37 -11.88 -3.11 -3.13
CA LEU A 37 -11.66 -2.85 -4.55
C LEU A 37 -11.15 -4.08 -5.29
N ALA A 38 -10.53 -5.02 -4.57
CA ALA A 38 -10.08 -6.26 -5.16
C ALA A 38 -11.23 -6.99 -5.87
N ASN A 39 -12.45 -6.85 -5.37
CA ASN A 39 -13.61 -7.49 -5.96
C ASN A 39 -13.87 -7.05 -7.40
N TYR A 40 -13.48 -5.82 -7.72
CA TYR A 40 -13.64 -5.30 -9.08
C TYR A 40 -12.58 -5.84 -10.03
N PHE A 41 -11.39 -6.15 -9.50
CA PHE A 41 -10.27 -6.58 -10.31
C PHE A 41 -10.16 -8.09 -10.45
N GLN A 42 -10.69 -8.84 -9.49
CA GLN A 42 -10.56 -10.31 -9.48
C GLN A 42 -11.03 -10.98 -10.77
N PRO A 43 -12.16 -10.60 -11.37
CA PRO A 43 -12.59 -11.25 -12.60
C PRO A 43 -11.61 -11.11 -13.75
N THR A 44 -10.87 -9.99 -13.79
CA THR A 44 -9.88 -9.73 -14.83
C THR A 44 -8.51 -10.24 -14.44
N LEU A 45 -8.22 -10.29 -13.14
CA LEU A 45 -6.91 -10.66 -12.61
C LEU A 45 -7.03 -11.81 -11.61
N PRO A 46 -7.51 -12.98 -12.05
CA PRO A 46 -7.76 -14.10 -11.12
C PRO A 46 -6.48 -14.67 -10.50
N ASP A 47 -5.33 -14.39 -11.09
CA ASP A 47 -4.04 -14.86 -10.57
C ASP A 47 -3.33 -13.81 -9.72
N ALA A 48 -3.98 -12.69 -9.41
CA ALA A 48 -3.37 -11.64 -8.63
C ALA A 48 -3.71 -11.78 -7.15
N VAL A 49 -2.72 -11.53 -6.30
CA VAL A 49 -2.94 -11.30 -4.87
C VAL A 49 -3.06 -9.80 -4.66
N PHE A 50 -4.00 -9.41 -3.79
CA PHE A 50 -4.28 -8.00 -3.51
C PHE A 50 -3.87 -7.69 -2.09
N LEU A 51 -3.00 -6.70 -1.93
CA LEU A 51 -2.48 -6.29 -0.63
C LEU A 51 -2.87 -4.84 -0.38
N SER A 52 -3.39 -4.55 0.80
CA SER A 52 -3.80 -3.20 1.16
C SER A 52 -3.21 -2.84 2.53
N PRO A 53 -1.90 -2.55 2.56
CA PRO A 53 -1.24 -2.28 3.84
C PRO A 53 -1.70 -0.96 4.45
N ASN A 54 -1.75 -0.94 5.78
CA ASN A 54 -1.90 0.30 6.52
C ASN A 54 -0.58 1.05 6.48
N ALA A 55 -0.66 2.37 6.34
CA ALA A 55 0.53 3.21 6.41
C ALA A 55 1.17 3.09 7.81
N PRO A 56 2.46 3.45 7.94
CA PRO A 56 3.22 3.11 9.14
C PRO A 56 2.87 3.91 10.39
N GLU A 57 2.24 5.08 10.26
CA GLU A 57 2.00 5.97 11.37
C GLU A 57 0.52 6.19 11.62
N LYS A 58 0.15 6.36 12.89
CA LYS A 58 -1.20 6.79 13.24
C LYS A 58 -1.40 8.22 12.73
N CYS A 59 -2.58 8.47 12.16
CA CYS A 59 -2.88 9.81 11.66
C CYS A 59 -3.20 10.76 12.80
N GLY A 60 -2.55 11.92 12.82
CA GLY A 60 -2.78 12.90 13.86
C GLY A 60 -4.18 13.51 13.83
N MET A 61 -4.76 13.62 12.64
CA MET A 61 -6.11 14.20 12.48
C MET A 61 -7.21 13.18 12.67
N ASN A 62 -6.90 11.91 12.52
CA ASN A 62 -7.88 10.85 12.64
C ASN A 62 -7.22 9.65 13.31
N PRO A 63 -7.32 9.52 14.64
CA PRO A 63 -6.64 8.43 15.35
C PRO A 63 -7.06 7.03 14.94
N MET A 64 -8.19 6.90 14.26
CA MET A 64 -8.65 5.61 13.75
C MET A 64 -8.01 5.24 12.41
N GLY A 65 -7.33 6.19 11.77
CA GLY A 65 -6.67 5.97 10.50
C GLY A 65 -5.17 6.11 10.58
N TYR A 66 -4.52 6.02 9.42
CA TYR A 66 -3.07 6.03 9.30
C TYR A 66 -2.60 7.08 8.31
N GLN A 67 -1.32 7.39 8.36
CA GLN A 67 -0.69 8.33 7.44
C GLN A 67 0.65 7.78 6.97
N TRP A 68 0.99 8.09 5.72
CA TRP A 68 2.28 7.72 5.16
C TRP A 68 3.38 8.64 5.66
N PHE A 69 3.05 9.90 5.86
CA PHE A 69 3.93 10.88 6.45
C PHE A 69 3.08 12.02 7.02
N ASP A 70 3.69 12.79 7.94
CA ASP A 70 3.01 13.93 8.56
C ASP A 70 3.28 15.19 7.73
N PHE A 71 2.20 15.79 7.21
CA PHE A 71 2.32 17.04 6.48
C PHE A 71 1.71 18.24 7.22
N GLN A 72 1.29 18.04 8.45
CA GLN A 72 0.69 19.12 9.24
C GLN A 72 1.70 20.13 9.74
N SER A 73 2.97 19.76 9.79
CA SER A 73 4.02 20.67 10.26
C SER A 73 4.11 21.95 9.41
N GLY A 74 3.71 21.84 8.14
CA GLY A 74 3.77 22.96 7.21
C GLY A 74 5.18 23.32 6.73
N ASP A 75 6.21 22.64 7.24
CA ASP A 75 7.59 22.87 6.84
C ASP A 75 7.94 22.00 5.64
N PRO A 76 8.21 22.61 4.46
CA PRO A 76 8.50 21.82 3.26
C PRO A 76 9.65 20.83 3.41
N ALA A 77 10.69 21.19 4.14
CA ALA A 77 11.83 20.28 4.33
C ALA A 77 11.44 19.05 5.14
N THR A 78 10.66 19.25 6.19
CA THR A 78 10.16 18.16 7.04
C THR A 78 9.23 17.26 6.25
N ILE A 79 8.33 17.83 5.45
CA ILE A 79 7.41 17.07 4.61
C ILE A 79 8.19 16.24 3.60
N TRP A 80 9.18 16.82 2.95
CA TRP A 80 10.00 16.11 1.96
C TRP A 80 10.72 14.92 2.58
N LYS A 81 11.27 15.12 3.77
CA LYS A 81 11.90 14.03 4.51
C LYS A 81 10.92 12.90 4.81
N GLY A 82 9.69 13.26 5.19
CA GLY A 82 8.63 12.29 5.44
C GLY A 82 8.28 11.50 4.20
N VAL A 83 8.21 12.17 3.04
CA VAL A 83 7.95 11.51 1.77
C VAL A 83 9.04 10.47 1.46
N LEU A 84 10.30 10.85 1.65
CA LEU A 84 11.42 9.94 1.38
C LEU A 84 11.40 8.72 2.31
N THR A 85 11.10 8.94 3.58
CA THR A 85 11.00 7.84 4.55
C THR A 85 9.84 6.92 4.21
N ALA A 86 8.70 7.49 3.82
CA ALA A 86 7.53 6.70 3.42
C ALA A 86 7.83 5.88 2.18
N ALA A 87 8.56 6.46 1.21
CA ALA A 87 8.95 5.73 0.01
C ALA A 87 9.83 4.54 0.35
N ASP A 88 10.79 4.72 1.24
CA ASP A 88 11.66 3.63 1.67
C ASP A 88 10.86 2.52 2.37
N THR A 89 9.94 2.90 3.24
CA THR A 89 9.10 1.94 3.95
C THR A 89 8.25 1.12 2.98
N LEU A 90 7.64 1.79 2.00
CA LEU A 90 6.82 1.12 1.01
C LEU A 90 7.68 0.23 0.10
N ASN A 91 8.85 0.71 -0.31
CA ASN A 91 9.75 -0.06 -1.15
C ASN A 91 10.22 -1.34 -0.44
N ASN A 92 10.50 -1.25 0.84
CA ASN A 92 10.89 -2.44 1.62
C ASN A 92 9.74 -3.45 1.67
N PHE A 93 8.52 -2.98 1.86
CA PHE A 93 7.35 -3.84 1.84
C PHE A 93 7.19 -4.51 0.47
N ILE A 94 7.32 -3.73 -0.60
CA ILE A 94 7.22 -4.25 -1.97
C ILE A 94 8.27 -5.34 -2.20
N ASP A 95 9.53 -5.06 -1.85
CA ASP A 95 10.61 -6.02 -2.05
C ASP A 95 10.37 -7.31 -1.30
N GLU A 96 9.88 -7.24 -0.07
CA GLU A 96 9.55 -8.42 0.70
C GLU A 96 8.43 -9.23 0.07
N GLN A 97 7.42 -8.56 -0.47
CA GLN A 97 6.30 -9.26 -1.11
C GLN A 97 6.72 -9.90 -2.42
N LEU A 98 7.52 -9.21 -3.22
CA LEU A 98 8.04 -9.79 -4.46
C LEU A 98 8.86 -11.03 -4.19
N GLU A 99 9.69 -10.98 -3.17
CA GLU A 99 10.49 -12.13 -2.77
C GLU A 99 9.61 -13.27 -2.26
N HIS A 100 8.65 -12.95 -1.41
CA HIS A 100 7.74 -13.94 -0.83
C HIS A 100 6.96 -14.71 -1.90
N TYR A 101 6.49 -14.01 -2.93
CA TYR A 101 5.72 -14.62 -4.00
C TYR A 101 6.56 -15.04 -5.20
N ASN A 102 7.87 -14.80 -5.14
CA ASN A 102 8.81 -15.13 -6.22
C ASN A 102 8.42 -14.44 -7.53
N LEU A 103 8.17 -13.14 -7.46
CA LEU A 103 7.76 -12.30 -8.59
C LEU A 103 8.75 -11.16 -8.77
N THR A 104 8.60 -10.45 -9.89
CA THR A 104 9.47 -9.32 -10.23
C THR A 104 8.64 -8.03 -10.36
N ASP A 105 9.32 -6.91 -10.51
CA ASP A 105 8.67 -5.61 -10.67
C ASP A 105 7.67 -5.58 -11.84
N GLN A 106 7.89 -6.42 -12.86
CA GLN A 106 6.98 -6.47 -13.99
C GLN A 106 5.62 -7.06 -13.63
N ASP A 107 5.54 -7.75 -12.50
CA ASP A 107 4.33 -8.39 -12.04
C ASP A 107 3.57 -7.56 -11.01
N LEU A 108 4.01 -6.34 -10.76
CA LEU A 108 3.50 -5.48 -9.70
C LEU A 108 2.70 -4.31 -10.26
N ALA A 109 1.58 -4.02 -9.64
CA ALA A 109 0.82 -2.79 -9.86
C ALA A 109 0.60 -2.10 -8.53
N LEU A 110 0.82 -0.78 -8.50
CA LEU A 110 0.52 0.04 -7.34
C LEU A 110 -0.65 0.96 -7.69
N ILE A 111 -1.62 1.02 -6.79
CA ILE A 111 -2.78 1.90 -6.95
C ILE A 111 -2.85 2.79 -5.71
N GLY A 112 -2.69 4.09 -5.91
CA GLY A 112 -2.71 5.05 -4.82
C GLY A 112 -3.95 5.92 -4.84
N PHE A 113 -4.35 6.38 -3.67
CA PHE A 113 -5.55 7.20 -3.50
C PHE A 113 -5.27 8.39 -2.61
N GLY A 114 -6.04 9.46 -2.82
CA GLY A 114 -6.00 10.63 -1.97
C GLY A 114 -4.71 11.40 -2.06
N LEU A 115 -4.13 11.71 -0.92
CA LEU A 115 -2.96 12.58 -0.82
C LEU A 115 -1.66 11.93 -1.25
N LEU A 116 -1.71 10.70 -1.68
CA LEU A 116 -0.51 10.04 -2.21
C LEU A 116 -0.11 10.59 -3.56
N ARG A 117 -1.03 11.25 -4.24
CA ARG A 117 -0.69 11.85 -5.52
C ARG A 117 -0.43 13.33 -5.34
N PRO A 118 0.53 13.88 -6.07
CA PRO A 118 0.76 15.33 -6.08
C PRO A 118 -0.44 16.03 -6.71
N THR A 119 -0.74 17.15 -6.19
CA THR A 119 -1.83 17.98 -6.72
C THR A 119 -1.26 19.17 -7.45
#